data_c386b40e33f3c4073dc4f7246682a6ce
#
_entry.id   c386b40e33f3c4073dc4f7246682a6ce
#
_cell.length_a   1.000
_cell.length_b   1.000
_cell.length_c   1.000
_cell.angle_alpha   90.00
_cell.angle_beta   90.00
_cell.angle_gamma   90.00
#
_symmetry.space_group_name_H-M   'P 1'
#
loop_
_entity.id
_entity.type
_entity.pdbx_description
1 polymer ?
#
loop_
_entity_poly.entity_id
_entity_poly.type
_entity_poly.pdbx_seq_one_letter_code
_entity_poly.pdbx_strand_id
1 'polypeptide(L)'
;MNKPIRTLIVLLFASLLLQGCSTQYLLSLAGMTGLVANEQLAKIDQLSSIKGKVVNPLGGEGPIVLVVIALDETGENAKAIVGERLIYGEGSFRFRQTGGNFFLLAFQDENEDGEFQPTERVGWNSDSKMIKVTAGVDIHDLLVEMRPIAQSREELPQLYVPRLEPLPSEIPQMVFGEVVTLDDPRFTAENGSLGMWKPSDFMKTIESGIYFLEPYNPDKIPVLFVHGVGGNPSEWKTLAQGLDLQHFQPWFYYYPSGLRLPLLGEVLSEELQYMQEEYEFTQMAVVAHSMGGLVSRSAINDLMFEERSEFVRCYLTLSTPWMGHD
;
A
#
# COMPACT_ATOMS: atom_id res chain seq x y z
N MET A 1 28.90 -34.50 14.67
CA MET A 1 28.91 -33.09 15.09
C MET A 1 28.81 -33.05 16.60
N ASN A 2 29.85 -32.55 17.26
CA ASN A 2 30.01 -32.64 18.72
C ASN A 2 29.01 -31.71 19.45
N LYS A 3 28.39 -32.23 20.54
CA LYS A 3 27.46 -31.50 21.40
C LYS A 3 27.89 -30.07 21.80
N PRO A 4 29.19 -29.76 22.04
CA PRO A 4 29.59 -28.40 22.40
C PRO A 4 29.44 -27.36 21.30
N ILE A 5 29.49 -27.76 20.02
CA ILE A 5 29.33 -26.83 18.89
C ILE A 5 27.85 -26.42 18.71
N ARG A 6 26.92 -27.34 18.98
CA ARG A 6 25.47 -27.01 18.96
C ARG A 6 25.09 -26.00 20.05
N THR A 7 25.65 -26.16 21.25
CA THR A 7 25.41 -25.25 22.39
C THR A 7 26.03 -23.86 22.12
N LEU A 8 27.18 -23.79 21.47
CA LEU A 8 27.82 -22.53 21.11
C LEU A 8 27.06 -21.77 20.03
N ILE A 9 26.52 -22.47 19.03
CA ILE A 9 25.69 -21.86 18.00
C ILE A 9 24.37 -21.33 18.55
N VAL A 10 23.72 -22.06 19.45
CA VAL A 10 22.49 -21.62 20.12
C VAL A 10 22.75 -20.42 21.03
N LEU A 11 23.85 -20.38 21.74
CA LEU A 11 24.26 -19.25 22.59
C LEU A 11 24.66 -18.01 21.75
N LEU A 12 25.29 -18.18 20.60
CA LEU A 12 25.61 -17.09 19.68
C LEU A 12 24.34 -16.51 19.02
N PHE A 13 23.36 -17.34 18.66
CA PHE A 13 22.07 -16.87 18.17
C PHE A 13 21.24 -16.20 19.29
N ALA A 14 21.25 -16.73 20.49
CA ALA A 14 20.58 -16.10 21.64
C ALA A 14 21.22 -14.77 22.04
N SER A 15 22.55 -14.63 21.94
CA SER A 15 23.23 -13.37 22.24
C SER A 15 23.02 -12.30 21.16
N LEU A 16 22.88 -12.69 19.88
CA LEU A 16 22.49 -11.79 18.79
C LEU A 16 21.04 -11.31 18.89
N LEU A 17 20.13 -12.17 19.37
CA LEU A 17 18.74 -11.79 19.64
C LEU A 17 18.59 -10.90 20.90
N LEU A 18 19.47 -11.06 21.90
CA LEU A 18 19.45 -10.27 23.12
C LEU A 18 20.19 -8.93 23.00
N GLN A 19 21.08 -8.76 22.02
CA GLN A 19 21.73 -7.47 21.75
C GLN A 19 20.83 -6.50 20.97
N GLY A 20 19.77 -6.98 20.28
CA GLY A 20 18.72 -6.15 19.69
C GLY A 20 17.70 -5.60 20.70
N CYS A 21 17.57 -6.21 21.88
CA CYS A 21 16.74 -5.73 22.98
C CYS A 21 17.60 -5.20 24.12
N SER A 22 18.23 -4.04 23.94
CA SER A 22 18.92 -3.39 25.04
C SER A 22 17.91 -2.94 26.12
N THR A 23 18.33 -2.93 27.40
CA THR A 23 17.51 -2.41 28.50
C THR A 23 17.04 -0.97 28.29
N GLN A 24 17.72 -0.18 27.45
CA GLN A 24 17.25 1.11 26.95
C GLN A 24 15.94 1.00 26.13
N TYR A 25 15.73 -0.09 25.42
CA TYR A 25 14.50 -0.36 24.65
C TYR A 25 13.28 -0.57 25.57
N LEU A 26 13.45 -1.33 26.65
CA LEU A 26 12.41 -1.56 27.66
C LEU A 26 12.13 -0.30 28.51
N LEU A 27 13.13 0.53 28.77
CA LEU A 27 12.98 1.81 29.45
C LEU A 27 12.28 2.86 28.57
N SER A 28 12.46 2.81 27.24
CA SER A 28 11.71 3.64 26.30
C SER A 28 10.24 3.25 26.21
N LEU A 29 9.92 1.96 26.31
CA LEU A 29 8.54 1.45 26.40
C LEU A 29 7.81 1.98 27.66
N ALA A 30 8.50 2.01 28.81
CA ALA A 30 7.93 2.51 30.07
C ALA A 30 7.70 4.05 30.05
N GLY A 31 8.50 4.78 29.25
CA GLY A 31 8.31 6.25 29.05
C GLY A 31 7.24 6.60 28.04
N MET A 32 6.81 5.65 27.19
CA MET A 32 5.83 5.89 26.12
C MET A 32 4.36 5.89 26.55
N THR A 33 4.03 5.49 27.78
CA THR A 33 2.66 5.52 28.30
C THR A 33 2.09 6.94 28.51
N GLY A 34 2.90 7.98 28.25
CA GLY A 34 2.52 9.39 28.32
C GLY A 34 2.63 10.15 27.00
N LEU A 35 2.99 9.49 25.90
CA LEU A 35 3.04 10.15 24.60
C LEU A 35 1.63 10.31 24.04
N VAL A 36 1.19 11.56 23.99
CA VAL A 36 0.05 12.01 23.19
C VAL A 36 0.18 11.34 21.81
N ALA A 37 -0.78 10.48 21.49
CA ALA A 37 -0.85 9.86 20.17
C ALA A 37 -0.77 11.00 19.15
N ASN A 38 0.24 10.94 18.28
CA ASN A 38 0.39 11.95 17.24
C ASN A 38 -0.90 11.92 16.41
N GLU A 39 -1.60 13.06 16.30
CA GLU A 39 -2.90 13.14 15.61
C GLU A 39 -2.86 12.57 14.19
N GLN A 40 -1.70 12.68 13.53
CA GLN A 40 -1.49 12.11 12.19
C GLN A 40 -1.42 10.58 12.21
N LEU A 41 -0.75 9.98 13.21
CA LEU A 41 -0.73 8.53 13.40
C LEU A 41 -2.14 8.01 13.68
N ALA A 42 -2.88 8.70 14.52
CA ALA A 42 -4.27 8.34 14.79
C ALA A 42 -5.14 8.42 13.52
N LYS A 43 -4.89 9.38 12.63
CA LYS A 43 -5.59 9.47 11.34
C LYS A 43 -5.20 8.33 10.40
N ILE A 44 -3.90 7.98 10.31
CA ILE A 44 -3.41 6.89 9.48
C ILE A 44 -3.96 5.54 9.97
N ASP A 45 -3.97 5.31 11.26
CA ASP A 45 -4.55 4.10 11.86
C ASP A 45 -6.09 4.01 11.70
N GLN A 46 -6.73 5.13 11.37
CA GLN A 46 -8.17 5.19 11.08
C GLN A 46 -8.50 5.04 9.60
N LEU A 47 -7.50 4.94 8.73
CA LEU A 47 -7.75 4.67 7.31
C LEU A 47 -8.39 3.29 7.14
N SER A 48 -9.39 3.24 6.30
CA SER A 48 -10.10 2.04 5.87
C SER A 48 -9.98 1.91 4.36
N SER A 49 -9.81 0.71 3.86
CA SER A 49 -9.87 0.42 2.43
C SER A 49 -11.31 0.21 1.99
N ILE A 50 -11.71 0.86 0.91
CA ILE A 50 -12.94 0.64 0.18
C ILE A 50 -12.55 -0.08 -1.12
N LYS A 51 -12.85 -1.38 -1.21
CA LYS A 51 -12.44 -2.26 -2.33
C LYS A 51 -13.64 -2.81 -3.08
N GLY A 52 -13.48 -2.95 -4.39
CA GLY A 52 -14.52 -3.54 -5.22
C GLY A 52 -14.12 -3.69 -6.68
N LYS A 53 -15.11 -3.92 -7.51
CA LYS A 53 -14.96 -4.02 -8.97
C LYS A 53 -15.95 -3.12 -9.68
N VAL A 54 -15.51 -2.55 -10.81
CA VAL A 54 -16.39 -1.93 -11.79
C VAL A 54 -16.68 -2.95 -12.89
N VAL A 55 -17.95 -3.15 -13.20
CA VAL A 55 -18.39 -3.99 -14.33
C VAL A 55 -19.13 -3.13 -15.34
N ASN A 56 -18.80 -3.34 -16.61
CA ASN A 56 -19.39 -2.60 -17.72
C ASN A 56 -19.95 -3.55 -18.79
N PRO A 57 -21.10 -4.19 -18.54
CA PRO A 57 -21.69 -5.15 -19.45
C PRO A 57 -22.10 -4.54 -20.80
N LEU A 58 -22.12 -3.20 -20.89
CA LEU A 58 -22.51 -2.47 -22.08
C LEU A 58 -21.32 -2.16 -23.01
N GLY A 59 -20.07 -2.37 -22.50
CA GLY A 59 -18.86 -1.94 -23.18
C GLY A 59 -18.82 -0.41 -23.36
N GLY A 60 -17.94 0.10 -24.17
CA GLY A 60 -17.80 1.53 -24.50
C GLY A 60 -16.37 1.90 -24.85
N GLU A 61 -16.21 3.07 -25.45
CA GLU A 61 -14.89 3.66 -25.72
C GLU A 61 -14.50 4.63 -24.60
N GLY A 62 -13.20 4.86 -24.40
CA GLY A 62 -12.67 5.72 -23.34
C GLY A 62 -12.62 5.06 -21.96
N PRO A 63 -12.02 5.73 -20.99
CA PRO A 63 -11.93 5.25 -19.61
C PRO A 63 -13.26 5.37 -18.85
N ILE A 64 -13.40 4.59 -17.80
CA ILE A 64 -14.40 4.80 -16.76
C ILE A 64 -13.72 5.60 -15.65
N VAL A 65 -14.25 6.78 -15.37
CA VAL A 65 -13.81 7.59 -14.23
C VAL A 65 -14.64 7.17 -13.00
N LEU A 66 -14.00 6.58 -12.01
CA LEU A 66 -14.63 6.21 -10.75
C LEU A 66 -14.23 7.21 -9.66
N VAL A 67 -15.22 7.85 -9.06
CA VAL A 67 -15.01 8.84 -8.00
C VAL A 67 -15.63 8.40 -6.67
N VAL A 68 -14.96 8.73 -5.58
CA VAL A 68 -15.49 8.61 -4.22
C VAL A 68 -15.93 9.98 -3.75
N ILE A 69 -17.20 10.11 -3.44
CA ILE A 69 -17.81 11.33 -2.95
C ILE A 69 -18.07 11.20 -1.45
N ALA A 70 -17.46 12.08 -0.65
CA ALA A 70 -17.80 12.18 0.76
C ALA A 70 -19.16 12.85 0.93
N LEU A 71 -19.99 12.29 1.80
CA LEU A 71 -21.32 12.79 2.13
C LEU A 71 -21.33 13.44 3.53
N ASP A 72 -22.38 14.20 3.81
CA ASP A 72 -22.63 14.71 5.15
C ASP A 72 -23.05 13.59 6.14
N GLU A 73 -23.30 13.96 7.38
CA GLU A 73 -23.70 13.00 8.43
C GLU A 73 -25.04 12.33 8.14
N THR A 74 -25.92 12.98 7.39
CA THR A 74 -27.21 12.42 6.98
C THR A 74 -27.08 11.46 5.79
N GLY A 75 -25.98 11.56 5.04
CA GLY A 75 -25.75 10.80 3.81
C GLY A 75 -26.51 11.34 2.59
N GLU A 76 -27.09 12.54 2.69
CA GLU A 76 -27.95 13.12 1.65
C GLU A 76 -27.24 14.15 0.77
N ASN A 77 -26.21 14.83 1.30
CA ASN A 77 -25.53 15.90 0.59
C ASN A 77 -24.06 15.58 0.34
N ALA A 78 -23.61 15.83 -0.89
CA ALA A 78 -22.20 15.72 -1.26
C ALA A 78 -21.38 16.87 -0.64
N LYS A 79 -20.23 16.52 -0.06
CA LYS A 79 -19.27 17.47 0.53
C LYS A 79 -18.05 17.68 -0.37
N ALA A 80 -17.46 16.60 -0.85
CA ALA A 80 -16.20 16.64 -1.60
C ALA A 80 -16.00 15.35 -2.40
N ILE A 81 -15.25 15.45 -3.50
CA ILE A 81 -14.61 14.29 -4.12
C ILE A 81 -13.34 14.02 -3.33
N VAL A 82 -13.20 12.82 -2.80
CA VAL A 82 -12.09 12.42 -1.92
C VAL A 82 -11.24 11.28 -2.51
N GLY A 83 -11.53 10.87 -3.72
CA GLY A 83 -10.76 9.88 -4.47
C GLY A 83 -11.27 9.78 -5.89
N GLU A 84 -10.34 9.49 -6.82
CA GLU A 84 -10.61 9.31 -8.24
C GLU A 84 -9.71 8.20 -8.79
N ARG A 85 -10.23 7.41 -9.75
CA ARG A 85 -9.47 6.39 -10.46
C ARG A 85 -9.98 6.20 -11.88
N LEU A 86 -9.06 6.10 -12.84
CA LEU A 86 -9.36 5.70 -14.21
C LEU A 86 -9.31 4.17 -14.33
N ILE A 87 -10.33 3.59 -14.98
CA ILE A 87 -10.45 2.16 -15.23
C ILE A 87 -10.79 1.97 -16.71
N TYR A 88 -9.99 1.16 -17.40
CA TYR A 88 -10.21 0.85 -18.80
C TYR A 88 -11.00 -0.47 -18.94
N GLY A 89 -12.23 -0.36 -19.41
CA GLY A 89 -13.16 -1.49 -19.53
C GLY A 89 -13.78 -1.91 -18.20
N GLU A 90 -13.37 -3.05 -17.64
CA GLU A 90 -13.75 -3.54 -16.31
C GLU A 90 -12.51 -3.66 -15.45
N GLY A 91 -12.63 -3.50 -14.14
CA GLY A 91 -11.46 -3.60 -13.27
C GLY A 91 -11.75 -3.43 -11.80
N SER A 92 -10.77 -3.80 -10.99
CA SER A 92 -10.80 -3.63 -9.54
C SER A 92 -10.46 -2.20 -9.15
N PHE A 93 -11.01 -1.76 -8.03
CA PHE A 93 -10.68 -0.48 -7.44
C PHE A 93 -10.41 -0.59 -5.95
N ARG A 94 -9.61 0.36 -5.47
CA ARG A 94 -9.34 0.57 -4.06
C ARG A 94 -9.22 2.06 -3.77
N PHE A 95 -9.86 2.49 -2.69
CA PHE A 95 -9.69 3.82 -2.13
C PHE A 95 -9.42 3.72 -0.63
N ARG A 96 -8.64 4.64 -0.09
CA ARG A 96 -8.40 4.77 1.34
C ARG A 96 -9.14 5.98 1.88
N GLN A 97 -9.96 5.75 2.90
CA GLN A 97 -10.75 6.81 3.52
C GLN A 97 -10.76 6.64 5.04
N THR A 98 -10.87 7.74 5.76
CA THR A 98 -11.22 7.72 7.18
C THR A 98 -12.70 7.39 7.33
N GLY A 99 -13.17 7.10 8.56
CA GLY A 99 -14.58 6.85 8.80
C GLY A 99 -15.48 7.97 8.29
N GLY A 100 -16.65 7.61 7.77
CA GLY A 100 -17.63 8.56 7.21
C GLY A 100 -18.66 7.90 6.30
N ASN A 101 -19.45 8.74 5.65
CA ASN A 101 -20.43 8.33 4.65
C ASN A 101 -19.90 8.68 3.26
N PHE A 102 -19.95 7.72 2.35
CA PHE A 102 -19.41 7.88 0.99
C PHE A 102 -20.39 7.38 -0.05
N PHE A 103 -20.20 7.86 -1.26
CA PHE A 103 -20.90 7.39 -2.45
C PHE A 103 -19.88 7.13 -3.56
N LEU A 104 -20.01 6.00 -4.25
CA LEU A 104 -19.21 5.67 -5.43
C LEU A 104 -20.02 5.99 -6.67
N LEU A 105 -19.48 6.85 -7.51
CA LEU A 105 -20.02 7.20 -8.82
C LEU A 105 -18.99 6.88 -9.89
N ALA A 106 -19.40 6.16 -10.92
CA ALA A 106 -18.60 5.93 -12.12
C ALA A 106 -19.29 6.59 -13.30
N PHE A 107 -18.51 7.13 -14.25
CA PHE A 107 -19.03 7.58 -15.54
C PHE A 107 -18.08 7.18 -16.67
N GLN A 108 -18.64 6.89 -17.84
CA GLN A 108 -17.88 6.54 -19.03
C GLN A 108 -17.46 7.82 -19.74
N ASP A 109 -16.20 8.19 -19.61
CA ASP A 109 -15.65 9.38 -20.25
C ASP A 109 -15.28 9.07 -21.71
N GLU A 110 -16.26 9.20 -22.60
CA GLU A 110 -16.09 8.86 -24.03
C GLU A 110 -15.30 9.90 -24.82
N ASN A 111 -15.19 11.12 -24.30
CA ASN A 111 -14.45 12.22 -24.93
C ASN A 111 -13.08 12.50 -24.26
N GLU A 112 -12.74 11.76 -23.23
CA GLU A 112 -11.47 11.80 -22.50
C GLU A 112 -11.14 13.20 -21.94
N ASP A 113 -12.17 13.96 -21.51
CA ASP A 113 -11.96 15.30 -20.91
C ASP A 113 -11.92 15.28 -19.37
N GLY A 114 -12.21 14.14 -18.75
CA GLY A 114 -12.23 13.97 -17.30
C GLY A 114 -13.41 14.64 -16.59
N GLU A 115 -14.36 15.21 -17.34
CA GLU A 115 -15.53 15.92 -16.80
C GLU A 115 -16.82 15.15 -17.09
N PHE A 116 -17.61 14.89 -16.05
CA PHE A 116 -18.90 14.22 -16.22
C PHE A 116 -19.89 15.06 -17.05
N GLN A 117 -20.43 14.46 -18.10
CA GLN A 117 -21.52 15.04 -18.89
C GLN A 117 -22.83 14.25 -18.75
N PRO A 118 -24.00 14.93 -18.78
CA PRO A 118 -25.29 14.26 -18.66
C PRO A 118 -25.62 13.24 -19.78
N THR A 119 -24.83 13.23 -20.85
CA THR A 119 -24.95 12.30 -21.97
C THR A 119 -24.17 11.00 -21.75
N GLU A 120 -23.33 10.97 -20.77
CA GLU A 120 -22.49 9.82 -20.44
C GLU A 120 -23.24 8.78 -19.61
N ARG A 121 -22.81 7.54 -19.75
CA ARG A 121 -23.31 6.44 -18.93
C ARG A 121 -22.72 6.51 -17.53
N VAL A 122 -23.53 6.20 -16.55
CA VAL A 122 -23.10 6.19 -15.17
C VAL A 122 -23.35 4.86 -14.50
N GLY A 123 -22.60 4.59 -13.45
CA GLY A 123 -22.76 3.46 -12.57
C GLY A 123 -22.57 3.86 -11.10
N TRP A 124 -23.08 3.07 -10.22
CA TRP A 124 -22.89 3.21 -8.76
C TRP A 124 -22.99 1.84 -8.09
N ASN A 125 -22.58 1.76 -6.83
CA ASN A 125 -22.66 0.50 -6.09
C ASN A 125 -24.12 0.01 -5.99
N SER A 126 -24.32 -1.28 -6.32
CA SER A 126 -25.63 -1.89 -6.50
C SER A 126 -26.44 -2.06 -5.22
N ASP A 127 -25.79 -2.28 -4.09
CA ASP A 127 -26.46 -2.68 -2.85
C ASP A 127 -26.92 -1.53 -1.96
N SER A 128 -26.25 -0.39 -2.04
CA SER A 128 -26.61 0.82 -1.28
C SER A 128 -26.08 2.07 -1.96
N LYS A 129 -26.88 3.11 -2.01
CA LYS A 129 -26.45 4.41 -2.51
C LYS A 129 -25.43 5.09 -1.60
N MET A 130 -25.39 4.71 -0.33
CA MET A 130 -24.46 5.24 0.67
C MET A 130 -23.64 4.11 1.26
N ILE A 131 -22.33 4.32 1.32
CA ILE A 131 -21.37 3.41 1.97
C ILE A 131 -20.96 4.03 3.28
N LYS A 132 -21.30 3.36 4.39
CA LYS A 132 -20.87 3.79 5.73
C LYS A 132 -19.57 3.11 6.08
N VAL A 133 -18.51 3.89 6.17
CA VAL A 133 -17.17 3.43 6.55
C VAL A 133 -16.95 3.68 8.04
N THR A 134 -16.63 2.63 8.78
CA THR A 134 -16.16 2.76 10.17
C THR A 134 -14.65 2.86 10.16
N ALA A 135 -14.09 3.85 10.83
CA ALA A 135 -12.65 4.08 10.89
C ALA A 135 -11.88 2.81 11.25
N GLY A 136 -10.84 2.49 10.49
CA GLY A 136 -10.00 1.30 10.66
C GLY A 136 -10.64 -0.03 10.24
N VAL A 137 -11.85 -0.01 9.65
CA VAL A 137 -12.56 -1.21 9.17
C VAL A 137 -12.65 -1.17 7.64
N ASP A 138 -12.04 -2.15 7.00
CA ASP A 138 -12.06 -2.28 5.54
C ASP A 138 -13.42 -2.75 5.02
N ILE A 139 -13.80 -2.26 3.84
CA ILE A 139 -14.99 -2.68 3.11
C ILE A 139 -14.53 -3.35 1.82
N HIS A 140 -15.05 -4.54 1.57
CA HIS A 140 -14.71 -5.39 0.43
C HIS A 140 -15.93 -5.71 -0.41
N ASP A 141 -15.69 -6.28 -1.58
CA ASP A 141 -16.70 -6.88 -2.47
C ASP A 141 -17.77 -5.89 -2.98
N LEU A 142 -17.44 -4.60 -3.02
CA LEU A 142 -18.33 -3.63 -3.65
C LEU A 142 -18.39 -3.84 -5.17
N LEU A 143 -19.59 -3.75 -5.72
CA LEU A 143 -19.81 -3.84 -7.15
C LEU A 143 -20.38 -2.51 -7.65
N VAL A 144 -19.67 -1.87 -8.58
CA VAL A 144 -20.14 -0.70 -9.32
C VAL A 144 -20.51 -1.17 -10.73
N GLU A 145 -21.79 -1.10 -11.07
CA GLU A 145 -22.31 -1.55 -12.37
C GLU A 145 -22.68 -0.35 -13.24
N MET A 146 -22.09 -0.30 -14.43
CA MET A 146 -22.42 0.70 -15.44
C MET A 146 -23.82 0.45 -16.03
N ARG A 147 -24.63 1.50 -16.17
CA ARG A 147 -26.05 1.42 -16.54
C ARG A 147 -26.35 2.17 -17.83
N PRO A 148 -27.42 1.78 -18.56
CA PRO A 148 -27.86 2.52 -19.72
C PRO A 148 -28.24 3.97 -19.36
N ILE A 149 -27.99 4.92 -20.26
CA ILE A 149 -28.23 6.36 -20.04
C ILE A 149 -29.68 6.65 -19.60
N ALA A 150 -30.67 5.98 -20.20
CA ALA A 150 -32.09 6.17 -19.85
C ALA A 150 -32.35 5.82 -18.35
N GLN A 151 -31.80 4.70 -17.87
CA GLN A 151 -31.97 4.24 -16.51
C GLN A 151 -31.15 5.11 -15.54
N SER A 152 -30.00 5.57 -15.98
CA SER A 152 -29.12 6.43 -15.18
C SER A 152 -29.76 7.76 -14.80
N ARG A 153 -30.55 8.36 -15.70
CA ARG A 153 -31.19 9.65 -15.48
C ARG A 153 -32.35 9.62 -14.47
N GLU A 154 -33.06 8.51 -14.39
CA GLU A 154 -34.20 8.37 -13.46
C GLU A 154 -33.75 7.99 -12.04
N GLU A 155 -32.66 7.24 -11.93
CA GLU A 155 -32.20 6.65 -10.68
C GLU A 155 -30.99 7.34 -10.07
N LEU A 156 -30.31 8.23 -10.82
CA LEU A 156 -29.16 8.96 -10.27
C LEU A 156 -29.62 9.77 -9.07
N PRO A 157 -29.04 9.57 -7.90
CA PRO A 157 -29.32 10.43 -6.76
C PRO A 157 -29.13 11.87 -7.18
N GLN A 158 -30.04 12.78 -6.79
CA GLN A 158 -29.85 14.22 -6.97
C GLN A 158 -28.74 14.72 -6.03
N LEU A 159 -27.56 14.13 -6.17
CA LEU A 159 -26.37 14.62 -5.55
C LEU A 159 -25.90 15.81 -6.40
N TYR A 160 -26.14 17.00 -5.89
CA TYR A 160 -25.45 18.16 -6.42
C TYR A 160 -23.96 17.97 -6.12
N VAL A 161 -23.19 17.54 -7.11
CA VAL A 161 -21.73 17.49 -7.04
C VAL A 161 -21.27 18.85 -7.54
N PRO A 162 -20.98 19.81 -6.65
CA PRO A 162 -20.32 21.02 -7.09
C PRO A 162 -18.97 20.64 -7.73
N ARG A 163 -18.43 21.47 -8.60
CA ARG A 163 -17.04 21.33 -9.07
C ARG A 163 -16.13 21.39 -7.84
N LEU A 164 -15.79 20.21 -7.31
CA LEU A 164 -15.03 20.08 -6.08
C LEU A 164 -13.55 19.99 -6.47
N GLU A 165 -12.77 20.96 -6.03
CA GLU A 165 -11.32 20.85 -6.12
C GLU A 165 -10.88 19.60 -5.33
N PRO A 166 -9.97 18.78 -5.88
CA PRO A 166 -9.42 17.67 -5.14
C PRO A 166 -8.78 18.19 -3.85
N LEU A 167 -9.06 17.56 -2.73
CA LEU A 167 -8.35 17.89 -1.50
C LEU A 167 -6.85 17.57 -1.70
N PRO A 168 -5.93 18.45 -1.25
CA PRO A 168 -4.51 18.16 -1.31
C PRO A 168 -4.23 16.83 -0.63
N SER A 169 -3.51 15.95 -1.31
CA SER A 169 -3.07 14.69 -0.72
C SER A 169 -2.15 14.98 0.46
N GLU A 170 -2.57 14.65 1.68
CA GLU A 170 -1.69 14.67 2.87
C GLU A 170 -0.76 13.44 2.90
N ILE A 171 -0.79 12.59 1.85
CA ILE A 171 0.04 11.40 1.74
C ILE A 171 1.46 11.85 1.39
N PRO A 172 2.49 11.46 2.19
CA PRO A 172 3.88 11.77 1.88
C PRO A 172 4.26 11.28 0.49
N GLN A 173 5.10 12.05 -0.21
CA GLN A 173 5.65 11.59 -1.48
C GLN A 173 6.44 10.31 -1.26
N MET A 174 6.22 9.32 -2.11
CA MET A 174 6.90 8.04 -2.07
C MET A 174 8.00 8.00 -3.11
N VAL A 175 9.06 7.25 -2.83
CA VAL A 175 10.19 7.08 -3.73
C VAL A 175 9.93 5.89 -4.65
N PHE A 176 10.10 6.10 -5.93
CA PHE A 176 9.94 5.09 -6.96
C PHE A 176 11.22 4.96 -7.79
N GLY A 177 12.07 3.99 -7.42
CA GLY A 177 13.26 3.65 -8.21
C GLY A 177 14.42 4.63 -8.10
N GLU A 178 14.51 5.43 -7.04
CA GLU A 178 15.72 6.24 -6.79
C GLU A 178 16.95 5.35 -6.66
N VAL A 179 18.00 5.69 -7.40
CA VAL A 179 19.25 4.94 -7.36
C VAL A 179 20.13 5.45 -6.23
N VAL A 180 20.42 4.55 -5.29
CA VAL A 180 21.18 4.83 -4.06
C VAL A 180 22.24 3.77 -3.79
N THR A 181 23.04 3.94 -2.76
CA THR A 181 23.88 2.88 -2.21
C THR A 181 23.32 2.37 -0.89
N LEU A 182 23.68 1.15 -0.47
CA LEU A 182 23.28 0.63 0.85
C LEU A 182 23.95 1.35 2.03
N ASP A 183 24.89 2.24 1.77
CA ASP A 183 25.51 3.13 2.74
C ASP A 183 24.87 4.53 2.75
N ASP A 184 23.68 4.70 2.13
CA ASP A 184 22.89 5.93 2.15
C ASP A 184 22.57 6.33 3.60
N PRO A 185 22.73 7.61 3.98
CA PRO A 185 22.51 8.08 5.35
C PRO A 185 21.07 7.89 5.86
N ARG A 186 20.10 7.65 4.97
CA ARG A 186 18.73 7.29 5.34
C ARG A 186 18.64 5.86 5.90
N PHE A 187 19.51 4.94 5.50
CA PHE A 187 19.44 3.50 5.79
C PHE A 187 20.21 3.12 7.06
N THR A 188 19.87 3.75 8.16
CA THR A 188 20.49 3.50 9.47
C THR A 188 19.55 2.73 10.39
N ALA A 189 20.11 2.03 11.38
CA ALA A 189 19.34 1.37 12.42
C ALA A 189 18.52 2.36 13.26
N GLU A 190 18.99 3.61 13.41
CA GLU A 190 18.26 4.67 14.09
C GLU A 190 16.99 5.05 13.32
N ASN A 191 17.11 5.24 12.00
CA ASN A 191 15.97 5.55 11.14
C ASN A 191 14.99 4.37 11.03
N GLY A 192 15.47 3.13 10.97
CA GLY A 192 14.62 1.95 11.07
C GLY A 192 13.82 1.90 12.37
N SER A 193 14.49 2.20 13.49
CA SER A 193 13.85 2.34 14.80
C SER A 193 12.84 3.50 14.84
N LEU A 194 13.17 4.64 14.20
CA LEU A 194 12.23 5.75 14.05
C LEU A 194 10.97 5.31 13.31
N GLY A 195 11.11 4.57 12.19
CA GLY A 195 9.99 4.00 11.43
C GLY A 195 9.10 3.05 12.22
N MET A 196 9.67 2.35 13.21
CA MET A 196 8.92 1.48 14.11
C MET A 196 8.16 2.28 15.18
N TRP A 197 8.82 3.20 15.86
CA TRP A 197 8.28 3.84 17.07
C TRP A 197 7.58 5.16 16.81
N LYS A 198 7.94 5.85 15.73
CA LYS A 198 7.43 7.17 15.34
C LYS A 198 7.20 7.24 13.84
N PRO A 199 6.31 6.39 13.28
CA PRO A 199 6.12 6.29 11.83
C PRO A 199 5.74 7.63 11.16
N SER A 200 5.03 8.51 11.84
CA SER A 200 4.75 9.87 11.32
C SER A 200 6.00 10.75 11.19
N ASP A 201 6.93 10.65 12.14
CA ASP A 201 8.18 11.41 12.08
C ASP A 201 9.07 10.83 10.99
N PHE A 202 9.11 9.50 10.85
CA PHE A 202 9.78 8.81 9.76
C PHE A 202 9.28 9.31 8.39
N MET A 203 7.96 9.31 8.15
CA MET A 203 7.38 9.75 6.89
C MET A 203 7.63 11.23 6.56
N LYS A 204 7.90 12.08 7.57
CA LYS A 204 8.25 13.49 7.36
C LYS A 204 9.72 13.73 7.06
N THR A 205 10.59 12.85 7.54
CA THR A 205 12.05 13.06 7.53
C THR A 205 12.79 12.07 6.65
N ILE A 206 12.22 10.88 6.44
CA ILE A 206 12.76 9.81 5.64
C ILE A 206 11.73 9.47 4.56
N GLU A 207 12.14 9.45 3.33
CA GLU A 207 11.28 9.10 2.22
C GLU A 207 11.09 7.58 2.17
N SER A 208 9.81 7.14 2.25
CA SER A 208 9.43 5.74 2.07
C SER A 208 9.39 5.38 0.59
N GLY A 209 9.54 4.10 0.25
CA GLY A 209 9.34 3.61 -1.10
C GLY A 209 10.33 2.55 -1.54
N ILE A 210 10.41 2.35 -2.85
CA ILE A 210 11.28 1.34 -3.47
C ILE A 210 12.53 2.02 -4.04
N TYR A 211 13.70 1.59 -3.54
CA TYR A 211 15.01 2.10 -3.91
C TYR A 211 15.78 1.08 -4.74
N PHE A 212 16.61 1.55 -5.66
CA PHE A 212 17.46 0.76 -6.54
C PHE A 212 18.94 0.93 -6.18
N LEU A 213 19.79 -0.04 -6.54
CA LEU A 213 21.25 0.12 -6.47
C LEU A 213 21.88 0.49 -7.81
N GLU A 214 21.15 0.34 -8.89
CA GLU A 214 21.56 0.68 -10.26
C GLU A 214 20.33 1.14 -11.05
N PRO A 215 20.48 1.90 -12.14
CA PRO A 215 19.37 2.22 -13.03
C PRO A 215 18.66 0.93 -13.51
N TYR A 216 17.34 1.01 -13.66
CA TYR A 216 16.57 -0.14 -14.15
C TYR A 216 17.15 -0.69 -15.46
N ASN A 217 17.29 -2.00 -15.52
CA ASN A 217 17.72 -2.73 -16.69
C ASN A 217 16.65 -3.79 -17.05
N PRO A 218 15.99 -3.70 -18.23
CA PRO A 218 14.93 -4.63 -18.62
C PRO A 218 15.44 -6.08 -18.87
N ASP A 219 16.74 -6.27 -19.04
CA ASP A 219 17.34 -7.60 -19.20
C ASP A 219 17.60 -8.32 -17.89
N LYS A 220 17.35 -7.65 -16.74
CA LYS A 220 17.56 -8.21 -15.40
C LYS A 220 16.24 -8.37 -14.66
N ILE A 221 16.15 -9.42 -13.85
CA ILE A 221 14.99 -9.70 -13.01
C ILE A 221 15.10 -8.91 -11.70
N PRO A 222 14.10 -8.05 -11.36
CA PRO A 222 14.06 -7.39 -10.06
C PRO A 222 13.96 -8.38 -8.90
N VAL A 223 14.76 -8.16 -7.86
CA VAL A 223 14.68 -8.86 -6.58
C VAL A 223 14.37 -7.85 -5.49
N LEU A 224 13.13 -7.81 -5.05
CA LEU A 224 12.66 -6.90 -4.01
C LEU A 224 12.99 -7.45 -2.63
N PHE A 225 13.78 -6.72 -1.86
CA PHE A 225 14.09 -7.01 -0.46
C PHE A 225 13.18 -6.19 0.46
N VAL A 226 12.51 -6.88 1.40
CA VAL A 226 11.55 -6.27 2.35
C VAL A 226 12.01 -6.56 3.77
N HIS A 227 12.43 -5.51 4.49
CA HIS A 227 12.97 -5.63 5.84
C HIS A 227 11.90 -5.98 6.90
N GLY A 228 12.34 -6.37 8.08
CA GLY A 228 11.48 -6.66 9.23
C GLY A 228 11.12 -5.42 10.05
N VAL A 229 10.53 -5.65 11.22
CA VAL A 229 10.21 -4.59 12.17
C VAL A 229 11.47 -3.86 12.62
N GLY A 230 11.46 -2.52 12.56
CA GLY A 230 12.61 -1.67 12.93
C GLY A 230 13.82 -1.79 12.01
N GLY A 231 13.69 -2.52 10.88
CA GLY A 231 14.76 -2.74 9.92
C GLY A 231 14.94 -1.61 8.91
N ASN A 232 15.93 -1.78 8.03
CA ASN A 232 16.25 -0.84 6.96
C ASN A 232 16.98 -1.54 5.80
N PRO A 233 17.12 -0.91 4.62
CA PRO A 233 17.77 -1.52 3.46
C PRO A 233 19.21 -2.00 3.66
N SER A 234 20.01 -1.36 4.53
CA SER A 234 21.43 -1.74 4.73
C SER A 234 21.61 -3.15 5.32
N GLU A 235 20.59 -3.71 5.97
CA GLU A 235 20.59 -5.08 6.51
C GLU A 235 20.75 -6.14 5.41
N TRP A 236 20.38 -5.82 4.20
CA TRP A 236 20.42 -6.71 3.04
C TRP A 236 21.78 -6.73 2.32
N LYS A 237 22.76 -5.93 2.78
CA LYS A 237 24.06 -5.74 2.11
C LYS A 237 24.73 -7.06 1.71
N THR A 238 24.78 -8.01 2.63
CA THR A 238 25.43 -9.31 2.38
C THR A 238 24.69 -10.14 1.33
N LEU A 239 23.35 -10.18 1.40
CA LEU A 239 22.55 -10.93 0.43
C LEU A 239 22.54 -10.27 -0.94
N ALA A 240 22.43 -8.96 -1.01
CA ALA A 240 22.48 -8.21 -2.26
C ALA A 240 23.83 -8.36 -2.97
N GLN A 241 24.95 -8.36 -2.22
CA GLN A 241 26.28 -8.62 -2.77
C GLN A 241 26.49 -10.06 -3.27
N GLY A 242 25.70 -11.01 -2.75
CA GLY A 242 25.72 -12.41 -3.19
C GLY A 242 24.85 -12.71 -4.41
N LEU A 243 24.05 -11.74 -4.89
CA LEU A 243 23.26 -11.93 -6.10
C LEU A 243 24.15 -11.97 -7.34
N ASP A 244 23.74 -12.77 -8.31
CA ASP A 244 24.27 -12.70 -9.67
C ASP A 244 23.74 -11.45 -10.38
N LEU A 245 24.50 -10.35 -10.26
CA LEU A 245 24.13 -9.05 -10.81
C LEU A 245 24.17 -9.00 -12.35
N GLN A 246 24.53 -10.08 -13.05
CA GLN A 246 24.35 -10.18 -14.49
C GLN A 246 22.90 -10.47 -14.87
N HIS A 247 22.16 -11.19 -14.01
CA HIS A 247 20.79 -11.63 -14.27
C HIS A 247 19.75 -10.97 -13.35
N PHE A 248 20.17 -10.45 -12.21
CA PHE A 248 19.28 -9.87 -11.20
C PHE A 248 19.67 -8.44 -10.85
N GLN A 249 18.67 -7.63 -10.49
CA GLN A 249 18.85 -6.27 -9.97
C GLN A 249 18.16 -6.13 -8.62
N PRO A 250 18.91 -5.77 -7.55
CA PRO A 250 18.35 -5.67 -6.21
C PRO A 250 17.58 -4.36 -6.04
N TRP A 251 16.34 -4.48 -5.54
CA TRP A 251 15.45 -3.40 -5.14
C TRP A 251 15.16 -3.51 -3.64
N PHE A 252 14.92 -2.39 -2.95
CA PHE A 252 14.70 -2.36 -1.50
C PHE A 252 13.46 -1.56 -1.16
N TYR A 253 12.51 -2.20 -0.48
CA TYR A 253 11.37 -1.52 0.09
C TYR A 253 11.71 -1.00 1.47
N TYR A 254 11.70 0.34 1.64
CA TYR A 254 11.93 1.01 2.91
C TYR A 254 10.66 1.68 3.39
N TYR A 255 10.17 1.26 4.53
CA TYR A 255 8.84 1.64 5.01
C TYR A 255 8.82 1.80 6.53
N PRO A 256 7.88 2.63 7.10
CA PRO A 256 7.72 2.79 8.54
C PRO A 256 7.01 1.57 9.15
N SER A 257 7.79 0.65 9.69
CA SER A 257 7.31 -0.67 10.15
C SER A 257 6.37 -0.63 11.37
N GLY A 258 6.15 0.53 11.98
CA GLY A 258 5.20 0.73 13.07
C GLY A 258 3.75 0.96 12.65
N LEU A 259 3.47 1.02 11.35
CA LEU A 259 2.10 1.12 10.84
C LEU A 259 1.41 -0.25 10.80
N ARG A 260 0.08 -0.23 10.69
CA ARG A 260 -0.72 -1.46 10.59
C ARG A 260 -0.32 -2.29 9.37
N LEU A 261 -0.17 -3.58 9.56
CA LEU A 261 0.27 -4.51 8.53
C LEU A 261 -0.61 -4.49 7.25
N PRO A 262 -1.96 -4.47 7.33
CA PRO A 262 -2.78 -4.38 6.12
C PRO A 262 -2.49 -3.11 5.31
N LEU A 263 -2.33 -1.96 5.97
CA LEU A 263 -2.00 -0.70 5.30
C LEU A 263 -0.63 -0.77 4.60
N LEU A 264 0.38 -1.34 5.27
CA LEU A 264 1.71 -1.53 4.68
C LEU A 264 1.66 -2.46 3.45
N GLY A 265 0.86 -3.51 3.51
CA GLY A 265 0.65 -4.42 2.39
C GLY A 265 -0.03 -3.73 1.21
N GLU A 266 -1.06 -2.94 1.46
CA GLU A 266 -1.75 -2.16 0.44
C GLU A 266 -0.83 -1.15 -0.24
N VAL A 267 -0.05 -0.39 0.55
CA VAL A 267 0.93 0.57 0.02
C VAL A 267 1.93 -0.15 -0.88
N LEU A 268 2.52 -1.24 -0.41
CA LEU A 268 3.46 -2.02 -1.22
C LEU A 268 2.81 -2.58 -2.50
N SER A 269 1.55 -3.03 -2.46
CA SER A 269 0.88 -3.52 -3.66
C SER A 269 0.69 -2.43 -4.71
N GLU A 270 0.32 -1.22 -4.30
CA GLU A 270 0.17 -0.06 -5.18
C GLU A 270 1.51 0.39 -5.77
N GLU A 271 2.57 0.43 -4.97
CA GLU A 271 3.91 0.73 -5.45
C GLU A 271 4.37 -0.30 -6.49
N LEU A 272 4.16 -1.58 -6.23
CA LEU A 272 4.53 -2.64 -7.16
C LEU A 272 3.75 -2.59 -8.48
N GLN A 273 2.47 -2.21 -8.43
CA GLN A 273 1.68 -1.99 -9.65
C GLN A 273 2.22 -0.81 -10.44
N TYR A 274 2.45 0.33 -9.78
CA TYR A 274 3.03 1.50 -10.43
C TYR A 274 4.38 1.18 -11.07
N MET A 275 5.26 0.50 -10.34
CA MET A 275 6.58 0.09 -10.86
C MET A 275 6.47 -0.88 -12.04
N GLN A 276 5.50 -1.79 -12.00
CA GLN A 276 5.28 -2.74 -13.09
C GLN A 276 4.73 -2.04 -14.34
N GLU A 277 3.85 -1.06 -14.18
CA GLU A 277 3.33 -0.24 -15.29
C GLU A 277 4.42 0.65 -15.89
N GLU A 278 5.29 1.25 -15.06
CA GLU A 278 6.36 2.14 -15.50
C GLU A 278 7.52 1.39 -16.20
N TYR A 279 7.92 0.25 -15.64
CA TYR A 279 9.09 -0.50 -16.11
C TYR A 279 8.76 -1.75 -16.93
N GLU A 280 7.51 -2.13 -17.06
CA GLU A 280 6.99 -3.25 -17.86
C GLU A 280 7.68 -4.59 -17.58
N PHE A 281 8.23 -4.81 -16.38
CA PHE A 281 8.84 -6.09 -16.05
C PHE A 281 7.79 -7.20 -15.91
N THR A 282 8.14 -8.38 -16.41
CA THR A 282 7.23 -9.55 -16.43
C THR A 282 7.55 -10.58 -15.35
N GLN A 283 8.65 -10.40 -14.65
CA GLN A 283 9.12 -11.29 -13.60
C GLN A 283 9.76 -10.51 -12.46
N MET A 284 9.49 -10.93 -11.23
CA MET A 284 10.08 -10.39 -10.01
C MET A 284 10.22 -11.50 -8.97
N ALA A 285 11.28 -11.44 -8.18
CA ALA A 285 11.41 -12.19 -6.94
C ALA A 285 11.21 -11.25 -5.74
N VAL A 286 10.58 -11.73 -4.68
CA VAL A 286 10.43 -11.03 -3.40
C VAL A 286 11.13 -11.82 -2.32
N VAL A 287 12.06 -11.17 -1.61
CA VAL A 287 12.80 -11.73 -0.47
C VAL A 287 12.49 -10.89 0.76
N ALA A 288 11.88 -11.49 1.76
CA ALA A 288 11.38 -10.77 2.92
C ALA A 288 11.87 -11.36 4.23
N HIS A 289 12.14 -10.52 5.22
CA HIS A 289 12.59 -10.92 6.55
C HIS A 289 11.53 -10.60 7.60
N SER A 290 11.29 -11.54 8.53
CA SER A 290 10.46 -11.34 9.71
C SER A 290 9.08 -10.76 9.34
N MET A 291 8.67 -9.62 9.93
CA MET A 291 7.43 -8.91 9.61
C MET A 291 7.31 -8.52 8.13
N GLY A 292 8.42 -8.25 7.45
CA GLY A 292 8.42 -7.97 6.00
C GLY A 292 7.78 -9.09 5.18
N GLY A 293 7.86 -10.35 5.64
CA GLY A 293 7.14 -11.46 5.03
C GLY A 293 5.62 -11.33 5.16
N LEU A 294 5.11 -10.85 6.27
CA LEU A 294 3.68 -10.61 6.44
C LEU A 294 3.21 -9.43 5.56
N VAL A 295 3.99 -8.35 5.51
CA VAL A 295 3.72 -7.18 4.64
C VAL A 295 3.69 -7.60 3.17
N SER A 296 4.72 -8.30 2.70
CA SER A 296 4.80 -8.79 1.31
C SER A 296 3.67 -9.76 0.99
N ARG A 297 3.29 -10.64 1.93
CA ARG A 297 2.17 -11.55 1.73
C ARG A 297 0.85 -10.80 1.57
N SER A 298 0.63 -9.76 2.39
CA SER A 298 -0.54 -8.90 2.27
C SER A 298 -0.57 -8.23 0.88
N ALA A 299 0.56 -7.65 0.45
CA ALA A 299 0.69 -7.02 -0.86
C ALA A 299 0.41 -8.01 -2.01
N ILE A 300 0.99 -9.21 -1.96
CA ILE A 300 0.75 -10.25 -2.98
C ILE A 300 -0.72 -10.67 -3.01
N ASN A 301 -1.39 -10.80 -1.86
CA ASN A 301 -2.82 -11.10 -1.82
C ASN A 301 -3.66 -9.99 -2.47
N ASP A 302 -3.29 -8.73 -2.25
CA ASP A 302 -3.96 -7.59 -2.87
C ASP A 302 -3.74 -7.57 -4.39
N LEU A 303 -2.52 -7.84 -4.86
CA LEU A 303 -2.22 -8.01 -6.29
C LEU A 303 -3.02 -9.17 -6.91
N MET A 304 -3.17 -10.28 -6.20
CA MET A 304 -3.98 -11.42 -6.64
C MET A 304 -5.47 -11.06 -6.73
N PHE A 305 -5.98 -10.31 -5.78
CA PHE A 305 -7.37 -9.83 -5.81
C PHE A 305 -7.63 -8.94 -7.03
N GLU A 306 -6.64 -8.13 -7.42
CA GLU A 306 -6.70 -7.25 -8.60
C GLU A 306 -6.30 -7.95 -9.91
N GLU A 307 -6.02 -9.26 -9.87
CA GLU A 307 -5.58 -10.08 -11.01
C GLU A 307 -4.27 -9.57 -11.66
N ARG A 308 -3.40 -8.94 -10.85
CA ARG A 308 -2.14 -8.30 -11.27
C ARG A 308 -0.89 -8.91 -10.64
N SER A 309 -0.97 -10.14 -10.10
CA SER A 309 0.14 -10.78 -9.38
C SER A 309 1.10 -11.59 -10.26
N GLU A 310 0.82 -11.71 -11.56
CA GLU A 310 1.52 -12.65 -12.44
C GLU A 310 3.02 -12.42 -12.57
N PHE A 311 3.49 -11.19 -12.35
CA PHE A 311 4.90 -10.89 -12.38
C PHE A 311 5.68 -11.39 -11.15
N VAL A 312 5.02 -11.67 -10.02
CA VAL A 312 5.68 -12.23 -8.83
C VAL A 312 5.90 -13.73 -9.02
N ARG A 313 7.10 -14.13 -9.44
CA ARG A 313 7.45 -15.53 -9.76
C ARG A 313 8.09 -16.28 -8.61
N CYS A 314 8.71 -15.59 -7.67
CA CYS A 314 9.36 -16.19 -6.51
C CYS A 314 9.08 -15.37 -5.27
N TYR A 315 8.69 -16.04 -4.19
CA TYR A 315 8.48 -15.42 -2.89
C TYR A 315 9.22 -16.23 -1.83
N LEU A 316 10.26 -15.64 -1.26
CA LEU A 316 11.11 -16.23 -0.23
C LEU A 316 11.00 -15.45 1.07
N THR A 317 10.79 -16.14 2.17
CA THR A 317 10.72 -15.51 3.48
C THR A 317 11.72 -16.10 4.46
N LEU A 318 12.32 -15.23 5.28
CA LEU A 318 13.30 -15.55 6.29
C LEU A 318 12.72 -15.21 7.66
N SER A 319 12.55 -16.20 8.53
CA SER A 319 12.07 -16.02 9.91
C SER A 319 10.75 -15.26 10.05
N THR A 320 9.83 -15.42 9.09
CA THR A 320 8.52 -14.76 9.12
C THR A 320 7.60 -15.44 10.15
N PRO A 321 6.97 -14.66 11.07
CA PRO A 321 6.10 -15.21 12.11
C PRO A 321 4.68 -15.48 11.56
N TRP A 322 4.52 -16.55 10.77
CA TRP A 322 3.26 -16.90 10.10
C TRP A 322 2.09 -17.20 11.04
N MET A 323 2.39 -17.57 12.28
CA MET A 323 1.38 -17.85 13.31
C MET A 323 1.07 -16.63 14.18
N GLY A 324 1.62 -15.48 13.85
CA GLY A 324 1.57 -14.28 14.68
C GLY A 324 2.68 -14.27 15.74
N HIS A 325 2.64 -13.28 16.61
CA HIS A 325 3.54 -13.12 17.77
C HIS A 325 2.66 -12.89 19.00
N ASP A 326 2.80 -13.75 20.00
CA ASP A 326 2.15 -13.62 21.30
C ASP A 326 2.74 -12.48 22.11
#